data_d9a25b5cde36dbb1f512600f10bca6c7
#
_entry.id   d9a25b5cde36dbb1f512600f10bca6c7
#
_cell.length_a   1.000
_cell.length_b   1.000
_cell.length_c   1.000
_cell.angle_alpha   90.00
_cell.angle_beta   90.00
_cell.angle_gamma   90.00
#
_symmetry.space_group_name_H-M   'P 1'
#
loop_
_entity.id
_entity.type
_entity.pdbx_description
1 polymer ?
#
loop_
_entity_poly.entity_id
_entity_poly.type
_entity_poly.pdbx_seq_one_letter_code
_entity_poly.pdbx_strand_id
1 'polypeptide(L)'
;MPEEQMKRSERLQLLGYEPPDESDWVTGLHPMDELLRGERLPHIWCQGCGLGTALTTFISALQWLEKNRGWDLDKVAVVSGIGCTGRVAGYVKLDSYHTTHGRAIPFATGLKLANPDLHVVVLIGDGGCGIGGNHLLN
;
A
#
# COMPACT_ATOMS: atom_id res chain seq x y z
N MET A 1 -24.65 12.96 2.69
CA MET A 1 -24.01 12.38 1.50
C MET A 1 -23.81 10.89 1.80
N PRO A 2 -24.12 9.96 0.89
CA PRO A 2 -23.81 8.55 1.10
C PRO A 2 -22.29 8.37 1.26
N GLU A 3 -21.85 7.50 2.15
CA GLU A 3 -20.44 7.19 2.43
C GLU A 3 -19.62 6.85 1.17
N GLU A 4 -20.27 6.37 0.13
CA GLU A 4 -19.67 6.02 -1.16
C GLU A 4 -19.07 7.20 -1.97
N GLN A 5 -19.37 8.45 -1.61
CA GLN A 5 -18.89 9.63 -2.32
C GLN A 5 -17.88 10.47 -1.52
N MET A 6 -17.52 9.99 -0.34
CA MET A 6 -16.62 10.71 0.55
C MET A 6 -15.15 10.50 0.14
N LYS A 7 -14.39 11.59 0.03
CA LYS A 7 -12.94 11.51 -0.25
C LYS A 7 -12.22 10.78 0.88
N ARG A 8 -11.10 10.12 0.55
CA ARG A 8 -10.25 9.40 1.51
C ARG A 8 -9.88 10.27 2.72
N SER A 9 -9.53 11.54 2.51
CA SER A 9 -9.20 12.49 3.58
C SER A 9 -10.35 12.69 4.57
N GLU A 10 -11.58 12.76 4.08
CA GLU A 10 -12.78 12.92 4.90
C GLU A 10 -13.07 11.63 5.70
N ARG A 11 -12.89 10.46 5.08
CA ARG A 11 -13.02 9.17 5.78
C ARG A 11 -11.97 8.99 6.89
N LEU A 12 -10.72 9.39 6.63
CA LEU A 12 -9.66 9.33 7.63
C LEU A 12 -9.96 10.22 8.84
N GLN A 13 -10.51 11.41 8.62
CA GLN A 13 -10.94 12.30 9.69
C GLN A 13 -12.11 11.73 10.52
N LEU A 14 -13.08 11.07 9.87
CA LEU A 14 -14.19 10.39 10.57
C LEU A 14 -13.70 9.21 11.41
N LEU A 15 -12.63 8.55 11.03
CA LEU A 15 -12.00 7.46 11.78
C LEU A 15 -11.09 7.97 12.91
N GLY A 16 -11.11 9.30 13.18
CA GLY A 16 -10.28 9.90 14.21
C GLY A 16 -8.80 9.96 13.87
N TYR A 17 -8.45 9.83 12.57
CA TYR A 17 -7.08 10.02 12.13
C TYR A 17 -6.80 11.52 12.09
N GLU A 18 -6.03 11.98 13.07
CA GLU A 18 -5.38 13.28 13.00
C GLU A 18 -4.01 13.08 12.35
N PRO A 19 -3.69 13.86 11.30
CA PRO A 19 -2.32 13.85 10.78
C PRO A 19 -1.38 14.24 11.92
N PRO A 20 -0.19 13.62 12.02
CA PRO A 20 0.78 13.98 13.05
C PRO A 20 1.10 15.48 12.96
N ASP A 21 1.29 16.12 14.13
CA ASP A 21 1.68 17.51 14.21
C ASP A 21 3.03 17.72 13.48
N GLU A 22 3.13 18.80 12.73
CA GLU A 22 4.36 19.16 12.01
C GLU A 22 5.59 19.22 12.91
N SER A 23 5.40 19.43 14.20
CA SER A 23 6.45 19.45 15.22
C SER A 23 7.06 18.07 15.51
N ASP A 24 6.35 16.98 15.21
CA ASP A 24 6.80 15.60 15.45
C ASP A 24 7.73 15.07 14.35
N TRP A 25 7.93 15.81 13.29
CA TRP A 25 8.74 15.42 12.15
C TRP A 25 9.96 16.31 12.00
N VAL A 26 11.11 15.69 12.04
CA VAL A 26 12.37 16.37 11.72
C VAL A 26 12.30 16.84 10.26
N THR A 27 12.00 18.13 10.08
CA THR A 27 12.14 18.86 8.82
C THR A 27 11.18 18.53 7.66
N GLY A 28 9.97 19.10 7.68
CA GLY A 28 9.14 19.28 6.49
C GLY A 28 8.45 17.99 6.00
N LEU A 29 7.24 18.16 5.50
CA LEU A 29 6.46 17.08 4.87
C LEU A 29 7.26 16.49 3.70
N HIS A 30 7.55 15.19 3.77
CA HIS A 30 8.10 14.48 2.63
C HIS A 30 7.01 14.36 1.55
N PRO A 31 7.33 14.52 0.24
CA PRO A 31 6.31 14.45 -0.83
C PRO A 31 5.45 13.19 -0.85
N MET A 32 5.85 12.16 -0.13
CA MET A 32 5.13 10.88 -0.03
C MET A 32 4.34 10.70 1.27
N ASP A 33 4.34 11.67 2.18
CA ASP A 33 3.74 11.53 3.52
C ASP A 33 2.23 11.30 3.49
N GLU A 34 1.55 11.76 2.45
CA GLU A 34 0.13 11.48 2.25
C GLU A 34 -0.17 9.98 2.13
N LEU A 35 0.76 9.21 1.58
CA LEU A 35 0.61 7.77 1.34
C LEU A 35 1.49 6.90 2.24
N LEU A 36 2.37 7.49 3.04
CA LEU A 36 3.24 6.79 3.99
C LEU A 36 2.72 6.89 5.42
N ARG A 37 2.85 5.79 6.15
CA ARG A 37 2.69 5.75 7.60
C ARG A 37 3.98 6.19 8.27
N GLY A 38 4.14 7.50 8.41
CA GLY A 38 5.35 8.09 8.96
C GLY A 38 5.65 7.64 10.39
N GLU A 39 4.62 7.38 11.20
CA GLU A 39 4.73 6.84 12.54
C GLU A 39 5.44 5.47 12.62
N ARG A 40 5.64 4.83 11.47
CA ARG A 40 6.36 3.55 11.34
C ARG A 40 7.75 3.68 10.75
N LEU A 41 8.22 4.89 10.58
CA LEU A 41 9.59 5.16 10.16
C LEU A 41 10.48 5.39 11.40
N PRO A 42 11.77 5.05 11.34
CA PRO A 42 12.49 4.47 10.19
C PRO A 42 12.05 3.03 9.88
N HIS A 43 12.06 2.67 8.60
CA HIS A 43 11.69 1.33 8.18
C HIS A 43 12.72 0.28 8.64
N ILE A 44 12.31 -0.98 8.72
CA ILE A 44 13.16 -2.09 9.20
C ILE A 44 14.10 -2.68 8.14
N TRP A 45 14.01 -2.24 6.89
CA TRP A 45 14.88 -2.76 5.83
C TRP A 45 16.32 -2.34 6.03
N CYS A 46 17.23 -3.18 5.57
CA CYS A 46 18.67 -2.93 5.65
C CYS A 46 19.05 -1.65 4.89
N GLN A 47 20.12 -1.00 5.35
CA GLN A 47 20.68 0.15 4.64
C GLN A 47 21.11 -0.27 3.23
N GLY A 48 20.74 0.54 2.23
CA GLY A 48 21.01 0.24 0.82
C GLY A 48 20.13 -0.83 0.20
N CYS A 49 19.11 -1.33 0.93
CA CYS A 49 18.14 -2.28 0.39
C CYS A 49 17.27 -1.63 -0.69
N GLY A 50 17.13 -2.29 -1.85
CA GLY A 50 16.29 -1.83 -2.96
C GLY A 50 14.80 -1.73 -2.64
N LEU A 51 14.32 -2.30 -1.51
CA LEU A 51 12.90 -2.26 -1.13
C LEU A 51 12.44 -0.83 -0.80
N GLY A 52 13.31 0.00 -0.20
CA GLY A 52 13.00 1.41 0.01
C GLY A 52 12.78 2.14 -1.30
N THR A 53 13.68 1.93 -2.27
CA THR A 53 13.56 2.49 -3.63
C THR A 53 12.30 1.99 -4.33
N ALA A 54 11.99 0.70 -4.21
CA ALA A 54 10.78 0.12 -4.80
C ALA A 54 9.50 0.74 -4.21
N LEU A 55 9.44 0.93 -2.88
CA LEU A 55 8.32 1.61 -2.23
C LEU A 55 8.18 3.06 -2.68
N THR A 56 9.28 3.80 -2.72
CA THR A 56 9.30 5.19 -3.20
C THR A 56 8.78 5.28 -4.64
N THR A 57 9.25 4.40 -5.52
CA THR A 57 8.80 4.35 -6.92
C THR A 57 7.32 4.01 -7.02
N PHE A 58 6.84 3.06 -6.24
CA PHE A 58 5.43 2.66 -6.19
C PHE A 58 4.54 3.83 -5.78
N ILE A 59 4.88 4.54 -4.69
CA ILE A 59 4.11 5.70 -4.22
C ILE A 59 4.12 6.81 -5.26
N SER A 60 5.29 7.14 -5.83
CA SER A 60 5.40 8.16 -6.87
C SER A 60 4.56 7.82 -8.10
N ALA A 61 4.51 6.54 -8.49
CA ALA A 61 3.67 6.09 -9.58
C ALA A 61 2.17 6.27 -9.28
N LEU A 62 1.73 5.96 -8.05
CA LEU A 62 0.34 6.17 -7.63
C LEU A 62 -0.04 7.66 -7.63
N GLN A 63 0.80 8.52 -7.07
CA GLN A 63 0.58 9.97 -7.09
C GLN A 63 0.52 10.51 -8.54
N TRP A 64 1.37 9.97 -9.42
CA TRP A 64 1.33 10.34 -10.84
C TRP A 64 0.04 9.88 -11.51
N LEU A 65 -0.43 8.66 -11.24
CA LEU A 65 -1.67 8.11 -11.79
C LEU A 65 -2.89 8.88 -11.29
N GLU A 66 -2.94 9.21 -10.01
CA GLU A 66 -3.99 10.06 -9.43
C GLU A 66 -4.06 11.40 -10.16
N LYS A 67 -2.91 12.10 -10.24
CA LYS A 67 -2.82 13.45 -10.82
C LYS A 67 -3.09 13.48 -12.34
N ASN A 68 -2.58 12.52 -13.08
CA ASN A 68 -2.56 12.59 -14.56
C ASN A 68 -3.60 11.68 -15.23
N ARG A 69 -4.12 10.69 -14.51
CA ARG A 69 -5.09 9.72 -15.04
C ARG A 69 -6.40 9.69 -14.26
N GLY A 70 -6.51 10.49 -13.20
CA GLY A 70 -7.69 10.56 -12.36
C GLY A 70 -7.98 9.25 -11.60
N TRP A 71 -6.92 8.50 -11.24
CA TRP A 71 -7.09 7.31 -10.42
C TRP A 71 -7.61 7.70 -9.04
N ASP A 72 -8.60 6.95 -8.58
CA ASP A 72 -9.11 7.03 -7.22
C ASP A 72 -8.27 6.10 -6.32
N LEU A 73 -7.48 6.68 -5.44
CA LEU A 73 -6.61 5.92 -4.55
C LEU A 73 -7.40 5.12 -3.50
N ASP A 74 -8.65 5.45 -3.24
CA ASP A 74 -9.54 4.64 -2.40
C ASP A 74 -9.92 3.30 -3.06
N LYS A 75 -9.67 3.17 -4.35
CA LYS A 75 -9.83 1.92 -5.10
C LYS A 75 -8.54 1.12 -5.24
N VAL A 76 -7.45 1.55 -4.62
CA VAL A 76 -6.18 0.84 -4.64
C VAL A 76 -6.06 -0.04 -3.40
N ALA A 77 -5.97 -1.34 -3.62
CA ALA A 77 -5.75 -2.33 -2.56
C ALA A 77 -4.37 -2.99 -2.71
N VAL A 78 -3.58 -2.96 -1.66
CA VAL A 78 -2.25 -3.56 -1.61
C VAL A 78 -2.30 -4.89 -0.87
N VAL A 79 -1.91 -5.96 -1.53
CA VAL A 79 -1.84 -7.30 -0.94
C VAL A 79 -0.38 -7.73 -0.83
N SER A 80 0.06 -8.11 0.34
CA SER A 80 1.43 -8.56 0.58
C SER A 80 1.48 -9.94 1.25
N GLY A 81 2.57 -10.63 1.00
CA GLY A 81 2.89 -11.90 1.67
C GLY A 81 3.87 -11.69 2.84
N ILE A 82 4.48 -12.77 3.27
CA ILE A 82 5.46 -12.78 4.36
C ILE A 82 6.87 -12.49 3.80
N GLY A 83 7.66 -11.79 4.60
CA GLY A 83 9.05 -11.43 4.31
C GLY A 83 9.27 -9.92 4.26
N CYS A 84 10.49 -9.51 3.89
CA CYS A 84 10.85 -8.10 3.86
C CYS A 84 9.96 -7.29 2.90
N THR A 85 9.66 -7.82 1.72
CA THR A 85 8.75 -7.19 0.76
C THR A 85 7.33 -7.06 1.32
N GLY A 86 6.88 -8.02 2.10
CA GLY A 86 5.56 -8.02 2.74
C GLY A 86 5.35 -6.86 3.72
N ARG A 87 6.42 -6.25 4.21
CA ARG A 87 6.34 -5.09 5.11
C ARG A 87 5.75 -3.84 4.44
N VAL A 88 5.78 -3.76 3.12
CA VAL A 88 5.23 -2.62 2.36
C VAL A 88 3.80 -2.32 2.76
N ALA A 89 2.94 -3.34 2.92
CA ALA A 89 1.55 -3.15 3.34
C ALA A 89 1.43 -2.41 4.70
N GLY A 90 2.42 -2.56 5.57
CA GLY A 90 2.47 -1.86 6.85
C GLY A 90 2.94 -0.40 6.76
N TYR A 91 3.56 0.02 5.67
CA TYR A 91 4.10 1.36 5.50
C TYR A 91 3.22 2.28 4.66
N VAL A 92 2.21 1.76 3.97
CA VAL A 92 1.33 2.56 3.10
C VAL A 92 0.00 2.88 3.78
N LYS A 93 -0.53 4.07 3.53
CA LYS A 93 -1.86 4.53 3.96
C LYS A 93 -2.92 4.20 2.89
N LEU A 94 -2.87 2.99 2.35
CA LEU A 94 -3.83 2.44 1.41
C LEU A 94 -4.56 1.27 2.07
N ASP A 95 -5.67 0.84 1.49
CA ASP A 95 -6.26 -0.43 1.87
C ASP A 95 -5.23 -1.54 1.64
N SER A 96 -4.79 -2.16 2.73
CA SER A 96 -3.67 -3.09 2.67
C SER A 96 -3.94 -4.36 3.47
N TYR A 97 -3.55 -5.49 2.88
CA TYR A 97 -3.74 -6.82 3.42
C TYR A 97 -2.41 -7.55 3.51
N HIS A 98 -2.13 -8.11 4.69
CA HIS A 98 -0.96 -8.94 4.91
C HIS A 98 -1.39 -10.39 5.04
N THR A 99 -0.98 -11.22 4.08
CA THR A 99 -1.46 -12.59 3.94
C THR A 99 -0.41 -13.62 4.36
N THR A 100 -0.85 -14.87 4.49
CA THR A 100 0.03 -16.02 4.71
C THR A 100 1.03 -16.17 3.56
N HIS A 101 2.23 -16.66 3.87
CA HIS A 101 3.32 -16.89 2.90
C HIS A 101 2.85 -17.73 1.72
N GLY A 102 3.09 -17.24 0.51
CA GLY A 102 2.66 -17.88 -0.74
C GLY A 102 1.16 -17.80 -1.04
N ARG A 103 0.39 -16.98 -0.32
CA ARG A 103 -1.07 -16.85 -0.51
C ARG A 103 -1.54 -15.47 -0.95
N ALA A 104 -0.63 -14.54 -1.19
CA ALA A 104 -0.99 -13.19 -1.62
C ALA A 104 -1.70 -13.17 -2.98
N ILE A 105 -1.24 -13.98 -3.94
CA ILE A 105 -1.83 -14.04 -5.28
C ILE A 105 -3.27 -14.53 -5.24
N PRO A 106 -3.61 -15.71 -4.67
CA PRO A 106 -4.99 -16.18 -4.65
C PRO A 106 -5.91 -15.27 -3.80
N PHE A 107 -5.38 -14.66 -2.74
CA PHE A 107 -6.14 -13.65 -1.99
C PHE A 107 -6.47 -12.44 -2.87
N ALA A 108 -5.49 -11.90 -3.58
CA ALA A 108 -5.68 -10.77 -4.49
C ALA A 108 -6.65 -11.10 -5.64
N THR A 109 -6.58 -12.32 -6.16
CA THR A 109 -7.52 -12.83 -7.17
C THR A 109 -8.95 -12.82 -6.64
N GLY A 110 -9.15 -13.37 -5.43
CA GLY A 110 -10.46 -13.35 -4.78
C GLY A 110 -10.99 -11.94 -4.54
N LEU A 111 -10.13 -11.04 -4.06
CA LEU A 111 -10.48 -9.64 -3.84
C LEU A 111 -10.91 -8.95 -5.15
N LYS A 112 -10.16 -9.15 -6.23
CA LYS A 112 -10.48 -8.59 -7.55
C LYS A 112 -11.76 -9.15 -8.14
N LEU A 113 -12.04 -10.44 -7.94
CA LEU A 113 -13.28 -11.07 -8.38
C LEU A 113 -14.49 -10.57 -7.57
N ALA A 114 -14.31 -10.35 -6.27
CA ALA A 114 -15.37 -9.83 -5.41
C ALA A 114 -15.71 -8.36 -5.69
N ASN A 115 -14.71 -7.56 -6.03
CA ASN A 115 -14.88 -6.16 -6.44
C ASN A 115 -14.00 -5.83 -7.66
N PRO A 116 -14.58 -5.91 -8.87
CA PRO A 116 -13.85 -5.65 -10.12
C PRO A 116 -13.35 -4.21 -10.27
N ASP A 117 -13.88 -3.25 -9.52
CA ASP A 117 -13.47 -1.84 -9.61
C ASP A 117 -12.16 -1.55 -8.88
N LEU A 118 -11.70 -2.47 -8.03
CA LEU A 118 -10.44 -2.29 -7.31
C LEU A 118 -9.22 -2.43 -8.24
N HIS A 119 -8.22 -1.60 -8.00
CA HIS A 119 -6.86 -1.76 -8.51
C HIS A 119 -6.06 -2.55 -7.48
N VAL A 120 -5.95 -3.86 -7.67
CA VAL A 120 -5.28 -4.75 -6.71
C VAL A 120 -3.81 -4.90 -7.10
N VAL A 121 -2.92 -4.52 -6.19
CA VAL A 121 -1.46 -4.61 -6.36
C VAL A 121 -0.90 -5.64 -5.38
N VAL A 122 -0.13 -6.59 -5.90
CA VAL A 122 0.50 -7.64 -5.09
C VAL A 122 1.99 -7.37 -4.94
N LEU A 123 2.47 -7.26 -3.70
CA LEU A 123 3.87 -7.03 -3.37
C LEU A 123 4.40 -8.21 -2.57
N ILE A 124 5.14 -9.08 -3.24
CA ILE A 124 5.71 -10.31 -2.67
C ILE A 124 7.18 -10.47 -3.07
N GLY A 125 7.94 -11.16 -2.24
CA GLY A 125 9.31 -11.56 -2.55
C GLY A 125 9.37 -12.89 -3.31
N ASP A 126 10.58 -13.31 -3.63
CA ASP A 126 10.91 -14.58 -4.31
C ASP A 126 10.35 -15.81 -3.60
N GLY A 127 10.46 -15.86 -2.26
CA GLY A 127 9.87 -16.95 -1.46
C GLY A 127 8.35 -17.03 -1.58
N GLY A 128 7.67 -15.87 -1.59
CA GLY A 128 6.22 -15.80 -1.82
C GLY A 128 5.82 -16.27 -3.21
N CYS A 129 6.59 -15.90 -4.23
CA CYS A 129 6.44 -16.40 -5.60
C CYS A 129 6.70 -17.90 -5.70
N GLY A 130 7.79 -18.39 -5.08
CA GLY A 130 8.17 -19.81 -5.14
C GLY A 130 7.11 -20.73 -4.51
N ILE A 131 6.64 -20.40 -3.31
CA ILE A 131 5.59 -21.18 -2.62
C ILE A 131 4.24 -21.08 -3.34
N GLY A 132 3.95 -19.89 -3.87
CA GLY A 132 2.70 -19.60 -4.57
C GLY A 132 2.74 -19.80 -6.08
N GLY A 133 3.77 -20.45 -6.63
CA GLY A 133 4.01 -20.55 -8.07
C GLY A 133 2.85 -21.14 -8.87
N ASN A 134 2.13 -22.08 -8.30
CA ASN A 134 0.92 -22.64 -8.91
C ASN A 134 -0.19 -21.60 -9.11
N HIS A 135 -0.30 -20.63 -8.22
CA HIS A 135 -1.29 -19.55 -8.34
C HIS A 135 -0.87 -18.47 -9.35
N LEU A 136 0.42 -18.38 -9.66
CA LEU A 136 0.94 -17.48 -10.68
C LEU A 136 0.71 -18.03 -12.09
N LEU A 137 0.74 -19.36 -12.23
CA LEU A 137 0.62 -20.06 -13.52
C LEU A 137 -0.84 -20.33 -13.92
N ASN A 138 -1.76 -20.35 -12.99
CA ASN A 138 -3.19 -20.57 -13.23
C ASN A 138 -3.99 -19.25 -13.23
#